data_dc925aeec763807eaa6bed917bff00aa
#
_entry.id   dc925aeec763807eaa6bed917bff00aa
#
_cell.length_a   1.000
_cell.length_b   1.000
_cell.length_c   1.000
_cell.angle_alpha   90.00
_cell.angle_beta   90.00
_cell.angle_gamma   90.00
#
_symmetry.space_group_name_H-M   'P 1'
#
loop_
_entity.id
_entity.type
_entity.pdbx_description
1 polymer ?
#
loop_
_entity_poly.entity_id
_entity_poly.type
_entity_poly.pdbx_seq_one_letter_code
_entity_poly.pdbx_strand_id
1 'polypeptide(L)'
;MADTLHINNKSKTQNTYDAIVIGSGISGGWAAKELTEKGLKVLMLERGRNYEHIKDYVTANKNPWEFKHRGAATLQQKKDNPVISRDWAMYGTAAQEALMDKWVNEKECPYVEVRPFTWWRSYQLGGRSTLWGRQT
;
A
#
# COMPACT_ATOMS: atom_id res chain seq x y z
N MET A 1 -6.63 22.69 13.23
CA MET A 1 -6.49 22.99 11.78
C MET A 1 -5.79 21.81 11.17
N ALA A 2 -6.41 21.12 10.23
CA ALA A 2 -5.78 19.99 9.56
C ALA A 2 -4.76 20.56 8.59
N ASP A 3 -3.48 20.38 8.88
CA ASP A 3 -2.42 20.70 7.95
C ASP A 3 -2.60 19.84 6.69
N THR A 4 -2.84 20.53 5.60
CA THR A 4 -3.04 19.92 4.29
C THR A 4 -1.75 19.21 3.88
N LEU A 5 -1.85 17.92 3.62
CA LEU A 5 -0.75 17.14 3.05
C LEU A 5 -0.39 17.75 1.69
N HIS A 6 0.71 18.47 1.60
CA HIS A 6 1.16 19.05 0.34
C HIS A 6 1.88 18.00 -0.50
N ILE A 7 1.16 17.39 -1.43
CA ILE A 7 1.75 16.54 -2.46
C ILE A 7 2.31 17.46 -3.54
N ASN A 8 3.59 17.77 -3.45
CA ASN A 8 4.27 18.60 -4.43
C ASN A 8 4.97 17.74 -5.49
N ASN A 9 4.33 17.58 -6.64
CA ASN A 9 4.89 16.82 -7.76
C ASN A 9 5.89 17.61 -8.61
N LYS A 10 6.03 18.92 -8.40
CA LYS A 10 6.87 19.80 -9.24
C LYS A 10 7.49 20.92 -8.40
N SER A 11 8.38 20.60 -7.49
CA SER A 11 9.15 21.64 -6.81
C SER A 11 10.20 22.22 -7.77
N LYS A 12 10.03 23.46 -8.16
CA LYS A 12 11.02 24.22 -8.94
C LYS A 12 12.01 24.98 -8.04
N THR A 13 11.85 24.93 -6.73
CA THR A 13 12.69 25.62 -5.78
C THR A 13 13.58 24.61 -5.04
N GLN A 14 14.85 24.93 -4.91
CA GLN A 14 15.74 24.17 -4.02
C GLN A 14 15.28 24.37 -2.59
N ASN A 15 14.72 23.33 -2.01
CA ASN A 15 14.39 23.29 -0.59
C ASN A 15 15.50 22.51 0.13
N THR A 16 16.01 23.10 1.19
CA THR A 16 16.94 22.41 2.09
C THR A 16 16.12 21.71 3.18
N TYR A 17 16.43 20.44 3.42
CA TYR A 17 15.82 19.63 4.46
C TYR A 17 16.91 19.07 5.38
N ASP A 18 16.58 18.91 6.65
CA ASP A 18 17.47 18.31 7.65
C ASP A 18 17.50 16.79 7.54
N ALA A 19 16.38 16.20 7.09
CA ALA A 19 16.25 14.78 6.91
C ALA A 19 15.33 14.42 5.72
N ILE A 20 15.60 13.28 5.11
CA ILE A 20 14.75 12.68 4.07
C ILE A 20 14.30 11.30 4.56
N VAL A 21 12.99 11.09 4.62
CA VAL A 21 12.38 9.80 4.95
C VAL A 21 11.80 9.18 3.67
N ILE A 22 12.23 7.96 3.36
CA ILE A 22 11.77 7.24 2.17
C ILE A 22 10.74 6.18 2.57
N GLY A 23 9.52 6.38 2.12
CA GLY A 23 8.35 5.55 2.42
C GLY A 23 7.57 6.05 3.63
N SER A 24 6.25 6.03 3.51
CA SER A 24 5.29 6.48 4.54
C SER A 24 4.65 5.34 5.33
N GLY A 25 5.20 4.15 5.25
CA GLY A 25 4.74 3.01 6.04
C GLY A 25 4.96 3.22 7.55
N ILE A 26 4.65 2.21 8.36
CA ILE A 26 4.75 2.30 9.83
C ILE A 26 6.08 2.88 10.30
N SER A 27 7.20 2.35 9.80
CA SER A 27 8.54 2.81 10.21
C SER A 27 8.84 4.24 9.75
N GLY A 28 8.53 4.56 8.48
CA GLY A 28 8.78 5.89 7.93
C GLY A 28 7.89 6.96 8.54
N GLY A 29 6.62 6.66 8.76
CA GLY A 29 5.69 7.54 9.45
C GLY A 29 6.14 7.86 10.87
N TRP A 30 6.59 6.85 11.62
CA TRP A 30 7.12 7.04 12.96
C TRP A 30 8.43 7.86 12.95
N ALA A 31 9.36 7.54 12.06
CA ALA A 31 10.60 8.29 11.91
C ALA A 31 10.35 9.77 11.60
N ALA A 32 9.45 10.05 10.64
CA ALA A 32 9.08 11.42 10.30
C ALA A 32 8.47 12.18 11.49
N LYS A 33 7.57 11.51 12.23
CA LYS A 33 6.97 12.06 13.45
C LYS A 33 8.06 12.46 14.44
N GLU A 34 8.93 11.55 14.83
CA GLU A 34 9.98 11.81 15.81
C GLU A 34 10.95 12.92 15.39
N LEU A 35 11.31 12.96 14.10
CA LEU A 35 12.20 13.99 13.58
C LEU A 35 11.54 15.37 13.58
N THR A 36 10.28 15.46 13.15
CA THR A 36 9.55 16.73 13.11
C THR A 36 9.23 17.26 14.51
N GLU A 37 8.90 16.38 15.46
CA GLU A 37 8.69 16.79 16.87
C GLU A 37 9.97 17.33 17.54
N LYS A 38 11.14 16.94 17.03
CA LYS A 38 12.43 17.52 17.43
C LYS A 38 12.79 18.82 16.69
N GLY A 39 11.87 19.34 15.89
CA GLY A 39 12.04 20.61 15.17
C GLY A 39 12.80 20.50 13.85
N LEU A 40 13.08 19.30 13.35
CA LEU A 40 13.76 19.12 12.08
C LEU A 40 12.79 19.29 10.89
N LYS A 41 13.29 19.90 9.82
CA LYS A 41 12.57 20.01 8.55
C LYS A 41 12.74 18.71 7.76
N VAL A 42 11.66 17.94 7.65
CA VAL A 42 11.68 16.60 7.05
C VAL A 42 10.99 16.59 5.69
N LEU A 43 11.64 15.98 4.70
CA LEU A 43 11.03 15.61 3.43
C LEU A 43 10.66 14.12 3.49
N MET A 44 9.37 13.79 3.32
CA MET A 44 8.94 12.43 3.14
C MET A 44 8.65 12.15 1.66
N LEU A 45 9.29 11.11 1.11
CA LEU A 45 9.06 10.63 -0.24
C LEU A 45 8.24 9.34 -0.20
N GLU A 46 7.08 9.35 -0.85
CA GLU A 46 6.22 8.17 -0.98
C GLU A 46 6.03 7.81 -2.45
N ARG A 47 6.18 6.53 -2.76
CA ARG A 47 6.02 5.99 -4.11
C ARG A 47 4.55 5.75 -4.46
N GLY A 48 3.75 5.36 -3.48
CA GLY A 48 2.39 4.92 -3.64
C GLY A 48 1.38 6.06 -3.71
N ARG A 49 0.20 5.76 -4.22
CA ARG A 49 -0.90 6.72 -4.24
C ARG A 49 -1.55 6.88 -2.86
N ASN A 50 -2.19 8.00 -2.66
CA ASN A 50 -3.10 8.15 -1.54
C ASN A 50 -4.41 7.39 -1.81
N TYR A 51 -4.87 6.62 -0.81
CA TYR A 51 -6.19 6.02 -0.77
C TYR A 51 -7.07 6.83 0.17
N GLU A 52 -8.10 7.47 -0.39
CA GLU A 52 -9.05 8.22 0.41
C GLU A 52 -10.07 7.28 1.05
N HIS A 53 -10.20 7.39 2.38
CA HIS A 53 -11.20 6.62 3.12
C HIS A 53 -12.62 6.90 2.55
N ILE A 54 -13.44 5.86 2.49
CA ILE A 54 -14.78 5.87 1.87
C ILE A 54 -14.75 5.86 0.34
N LYS A 55 -13.99 6.74 -0.31
CA LYS A 55 -13.95 6.83 -1.77
C LYS A 55 -13.28 5.63 -2.43
N ASP A 56 -12.14 5.20 -1.88
CA ASP A 56 -11.33 4.11 -2.45
C ASP A 56 -11.60 2.76 -1.79
N TYR A 57 -12.33 2.73 -0.67
CA TYR A 57 -12.72 1.50 0.05
C TYR A 57 -14.20 1.15 -0.17
N VAL A 58 -14.68 1.29 -1.40
CA VAL A 58 -16.08 1.06 -1.81
C VAL A 58 -16.59 -0.36 -1.54
N THR A 59 -15.67 -1.27 -1.26
CA THR A 59 -15.98 -2.69 -1.00
C THR A 59 -15.93 -3.05 0.48
N ALA A 60 -15.56 -2.12 1.37
CA ALA A 60 -15.31 -2.40 2.78
C ALA A 60 -16.50 -3.01 3.53
N ASN A 61 -17.72 -2.66 3.13
CA ASN A 61 -18.95 -3.12 3.76
C ASN A 61 -19.71 -4.16 2.92
N LYS A 62 -19.10 -4.65 1.82
CA LYS A 62 -19.73 -5.68 0.98
C LYS A 62 -19.55 -7.06 1.58
N ASN A 63 -20.62 -7.82 1.58
CA ASN A 63 -20.58 -9.24 1.86
C ASN A 63 -20.01 -10.03 0.66
N PRO A 64 -19.47 -11.23 0.86
CA PRO A 64 -18.88 -12.01 -0.23
C PRO A 64 -19.81 -12.25 -1.43
N TRP A 65 -21.11 -12.41 -1.19
CA TRP A 65 -22.11 -12.64 -2.25
C TRP A 65 -22.48 -11.39 -3.06
N GLU A 66 -22.12 -10.19 -2.59
CA GLU A 66 -22.33 -8.92 -3.29
C GLU A 66 -21.23 -8.60 -4.29
N PHE A 67 -20.14 -9.36 -4.28
CA PHE A 67 -19.08 -9.25 -5.27
C PHE A 67 -19.44 -9.98 -6.54
N LYS A 68 -19.04 -9.44 -7.68
CA LYS A 68 -19.26 -10.03 -9.01
C LYS A 68 -18.72 -11.47 -9.11
N HIS A 69 -17.60 -11.73 -8.49
CA HIS A 69 -16.94 -13.05 -8.47
C HIS A 69 -16.99 -13.69 -7.08
N ARG A 70 -17.95 -13.31 -6.24
CA ARG A 70 -18.11 -13.81 -4.86
C ARG A 70 -16.83 -13.72 -4.02
N GLY A 71 -16.05 -12.65 -4.26
CA GLY A 71 -14.80 -12.37 -3.57
C GLY A 71 -13.58 -13.11 -4.12
N ALA A 72 -13.72 -13.99 -5.10
CA ALA A 72 -12.60 -14.70 -5.72
C ALA A 72 -11.86 -13.80 -6.72
N ALA A 73 -10.54 -13.91 -6.78
CA ALA A 73 -9.74 -13.22 -7.79
C ALA A 73 -10.04 -13.80 -9.20
N THR A 74 -10.09 -12.91 -10.19
CA THR A 74 -10.25 -13.29 -11.59
C THR A 74 -9.00 -14.00 -12.11
N LEU A 75 -9.13 -14.72 -13.22
CA LEU A 75 -7.98 -15.35 -13.86
C LEU A 75 -6.91 -14.35 -14.28
N GLN A 76 -7.32 -13.15 -14.70
CA GLN A 76 -6.38 -12.08 -15.07
C GLN A 76 -5.61 -11.59 -13.84
N GLN A 77 -6.29 -11.30 -12.74
CA GLN A 77 -5.65 -10.91 -11.48
C GLN A 77 -4.65 -11.95 -10.99
N LYS A 78 -5.00 -13.25 -11.10
CA LYS A 78 -4.10 -14.35 -10.73
C LYS A 78 -2.87 -14.42 -11.64
N LYS A 79 -3.03 -14.16 -12.93
CA LYS A 79 -1.92 -14.13 -13.89
C LYS A 79 -0.99 -12.93 -13.65
N ASP A 80 -1.53 -11.82 -13.19
CA ASP A 80 -0.75 -10.60 -12.92
C ASP A 80 -0.02 -10.65 -11.57
N ASN A 81 -0.52 -11.48 -10.66
CA ASN A 81 0.04 -11.65 -9.32
C ASN A 81 0.20 -13.14 -8.97
N PRO A 82 1.08 -13.87 -9.67
CA PRO A 82 1.18 -15.32 -9.52
C PRO A 82 1.65 -15.77 -8.13
N VAL A 83 2.56 -15.04 -7.52
CA VAL A 83 3.12 -15.39 -6.20
C VAL A 83 2.10 -15.16 -5.11
N ILE A 84 1.51 -13.96 -5.06
CA ILE A 84 0.45 -13.62 -4.11
C ILE A 84 -0.75 -14.57 -4.27
N SER A 85 -1.13 -14.90 -5.51
CA SER A 85 -2.25 -15.80 -5.78
C SER A 85 -2.01 -17.23 -5.29
N ARG A 86 -0.77 -17.70 -5.38
CA ARG A 86 -0.36 -18.99 -4.84
C ARG A 86 -0.55 -19.06 -3.33
N ASP A 87 -0.06 -18.05 -2.63
CA ASP A 87 -0.15 -18.00 -1.17
C ASP A 87 -1.56 -17.73 -0.67
N TRP A 88 -2.30 -16.90 -1.38
CA TRP A 88 -3.67 -16.56 -0.98
C TRP A 88 -4.63 -17.75 -1.07
N ALA A 89 -4.31 -18.74 -1.86
CA ALA A 89 -5.07 -19.99 -1.88
C ALA A 89 -5.08 -20.67 -0.49
N MET A 90 -4.10 -20.40 0.35
CA MET A 90 -4.02 -20.91 1.72
C MET A 90 -4.92 -20.15 2.71
N TYR A 91 -5.23 -18.87 2.45
CA TYR A 91 -5.95 -17.99 3.39
C TYR A 91 -7.42 -17.77 3.04
N GLY A 92 -7.94 -18.42 2.01
CA GLY A 92 -9.33 -18.31 1.58
C GLY A 92 -9.58 -17.19 0.55
N THR A 93 -10.77 -17.21 -0.02
CA THR A 93 -11.09 -16.43 -1.22
C THR A 93 -11.89 -15.15 -0.98
N ALA A 94 -12.45 -14.98 0.22
CA ALA A 94 -13.51 -14.01 0.46
C ALA A 94 -13.13 -12.53 0.25
N ALA A 95 -11.85 -12.20 0.19
CA ALA A 95 -11.38 -10.82 0.03
C ALA A 95 -10.47 -10.61 -1.20
N GLN A 96 -10.22 -11.64 -1.99
CA GLN A 96 -9.28 -11.55 -3.12
C GLN A 96 -9.71 -10.52 -4.16
N GLU A 97 -10.99 -10.56 -4.55
CA GLU A 97 -11.54 -9.64 -5.55
C GLU A 97 -11.45 -8.18 -5.12
N ALA A 98 -11.59 -7.92 -3.82
CA ALA A 98 -11.56 -6.56 -3.26
C ALA A 98 -10.14 -6.01 -3.06
N LEU A 99 -9.18 -6.88 -2.81
CA LEU A 99 -7.85 -6.48 -2.35
C LEU A 99 -6.73 -6.73 -3.35
N MET A 100 -6.97 -7.54 -4.39
CA MET A 100 -5.92 -7.92 -5.33
C MET A 100 -5.30 -6.71 -6.04
N ASP A 101 -6.09 -5.69 -6.34
CA ASP A 101 -5.64 -4.43 -6.96
C ASP A 101 -4.88 -3.49 -6.00
N LYS A 102 -4.92 -3.78 -4.70
CA LYS A 102 -4.15 -3.06 -3.68
C LYS A 102 -2.72 -3.57 -3.55
N TRP A 103 -2.46 -4.77 -4.03
CA TRP A 103 -1.12 -5.36 -4.05
C TRP A 103 -0.37 -4.91 -5.31
N VAL A 104 0.95 -4.90 -5.20
CA VAL A 104 1.81 -4.56 -6.34
C VAL A 104 1.65 -5.61 -7.43
N ASN A 105 1.40 -5.16 -8.65
CA ASN A 105 1.41 -6.02 -9.82
C ASN A 105 2.83 -6.57 -10.03
N GLU A 106 3.00 -7.87 -9.91
CA GLU A 106 4.29 -8.55 -9.97
C GLU A 106 4.91 -8.54 -11.38
N LYS A 107 4.10 -8.37 -12.43
CA LYS A 107 4.60 -8.21 -13.80
C LYS A 107 5.20 -6.82 -14.04
N GLU A 108 4.58 -5.79 -13.46
CA GLU A 108 5.07 -4.42 -13.59
C GLU A 108 6.27 -4.14 -12.68
N CYS A 109 6.30 -4.80 -11.54
CA CYS A 109 7.34 -4.64 -10.53
C CYS A 109 7.89 -6.01 -10.10
N PRO A 110 8.60 -6.73 -10.98
CA PRO A 110 9.13 -8.04 -10.66
C PRO A 110 10.21 -7.97 -9.58
N TYR A 111 10.42 -9.08 -8.89
CA TYR A 111 11.57 -9.29 -8.02
C TYR A 111 12.19 -10.66 -8.28
N VAL A 112 13.45 -10.83 -7.91
CA VAL A 112 14.17 -12.09 -8.11
C VAL A 112 14.16 -12.88 -6.82
N GLU A 113 13.62 -14.09 -6.86
CA GLU A 113 13.68 -15.05 -5.76
C GLU A 113 15.01 -15.81 -5.81
N VAL A 114 15.91 -15.53 -4.89
CA VAL A 114 17.14 -16.34 -4.70
C VAL A 114 16.82 -17.61 -3.90
N ARG A 115 15.83 -17.52 -3.02
CA ARG A 115 15.21 -18.64 -2.31
C ARG A 115 13.70 -18.44 -2.35
N PRO A 116 12.87 -19.48 -2.25
CA PRO A 116 11.42 -19.34 -2.24
C PRO A 116 10.97 -18.32 -1.20
N PHE A 117 10.37 -17.23 -1.66
CA PHE A 117 9.92 -16.14 -0.81
C PHE A 117 8.73 -15.41 -1.44
N THR A 118 7.65 -15.25 -0.71
CA THR A 118 6.50 -14.46 -1.14
C THR A 118 6.58 -13.06 -0.57
N TRP A 119 6.82 -12.10 -1.42
CA TRP A 119 6.91 -10.71 -1.01
C TRP A 119 5.63 -9.94 -1.27
N TRP A 120 4.79 -9.85 -0.28
CA TRP A 120 3.55 -9.09 -0.30
C TRP A 120 3.85 -7.60 -0.21
N ARG A 121 3.85 -6.92 -1.35
CA ARG A 121 4.16 -5.49 -1.48
C ARG A 121 2.90 -4.70 -1.77
N SER A 122 2.83 -3.50 -1.21
CA SER A 122 1.75 -2.55 -1.50
C SER A 122 2.34 -1.15 -1.53
N TYR A 123 2.12 -0.44 -2.65
CA TYR A 123 2.60 0.91 -2.85
C TYR A 123 1.45 1.90 -2.67
N GLN A 124 1.33 2.40 -1.45
CA GLN A 124 0.31 3.36 -1.08
C GLN A 124 0.77 4.20 0.12
N LEU A 125 0.22 5.39 0.24
CA LEU A 125 0.45 6.24 1.41
C LEU A 125 0.03 5.47 2.67
N GLY A 126 0.92 5.40 3.68
CA GLY A 126 0.74 4.57 4.86
C GLY A 126 1.24 3.13 4.69
N GLY A 127 1.66 2.73 3.48
CA GLY A 127 2.20 1.40 3.21
C GLY A 127 1.20 0.28 3.48
N ARG A 128 1.71 -0.88 3.91
CA ARG A 128 0.87 -2.07 4.19
C ARG A 128 -0.02 -1.94 5.42
N SER A 129 0.19 -0.95 6.27
CA SER A 129 -0.69 -0.71 7.43
C SER A 129 -2.15 -0.50 7.02
N THR A 130 -2.39 0.00 5.81
CA THR A 130 -3.73 0.19 5.25
C THR A 130 -4.41 -1.13 4.86
N LEU A 131 -3.65 -2.21 4.73
CA LEU A 131 -4.12 -3.57 4.41
C LEU A 131 -4.03 -4.53 5.60
N TRP A 132 -3.71 -4.01 6.77
CA TRP A 132 -3.58 -4.83 7.97
C TRP A 132 -4.91 -5.43 8.41
N GLY A 133 -4.97 -6.75 8.52
CA GLY A 133 -6.17 -7.49 8.92
C GLY A 133 -6.50 -7.38 10.42
N ARG A 134 -5.76 -6.59 11.20
CA ARG A 134 -5.98 -6.36 12.63
C ARG A 134 -5.94 -7.65 13.49
N GLN A 135 -5.19 -8.62 13.04
CA GLN A 135 -4.90 -9.80 13.86
C GLN A 135 -3.79 -9.41 14.84
N THR A 136 -4.05 -9.59 16.12
CA THR A 136 -3.12 -9.34 17.22
C THR A 136 -2.96 -10.61 18.03
#